data_72c501e0b6c48901ac24d8560711a93f
#
_entry.id   72c501e0b6c48901ac24d8560711a93f
#
_cell.length_a   1.000
_cell.length_b   1.000
_cell.length_c   1.000
_cell.angle_alpha   90.00
_cell.angle_beta   90.00
_cell.angle_gamma   90.00
#
_symmetry.space_group_name_H-M   'P 1'
#
loop_
_entity.id
_entity.type
_entity.pdbx_description
1 polymer ?
#
loop_
_entity_poly.entity_id
_entity_poly.type
_entity_poly.pdbx_seq_one_letter_code
_entity_poly.pdbx_strand_id
1 'polypeptide(L)'
;MLFRRVGIDMIAGPTDSLILADGTADPMIVAVDLVGQAEHGYNSPVWLVTDDQALAEKVMELVPGLIEDLPDTNRENAFAAWRDYAEVILCDNREEMAQTSDDYAPEHLTVQAADLDWWLENLSCYGSLFLGEETTVAFGDKASGTNHVLPTSGAANYTGGLSVHKYMKIVTWQRATREGARPIAEATARISRLEGMEGHARTADVRLAKFFPDEKFDLTANG
;
A
#
# COMPACT_ATOMS: atom_id res chain seq x y z
N MET A 1 -6.10 -24.20 11.44
CA MET A 1 -5.66 -24.22 10.02
C MET A 1 -6.66 -23.46 9.14
N LEU A 2 -6.76 -22.14 9.33
CA LEU A 2 -7.71 -21.27 8.60
C LEU A 2 -7.21 -20.89 7.20
N PHE A 3 -5.89 -20.81 6.98
CA PHE A 3 -5.26 -20.36 5.71
C PHE A 3 -5.75 -21.08 4.45
N ARG A 4 -6.22 -22.31 4.55
CA ARG A 4 -6.72 -23.05 3.39
C ARG A 4 -8.22 -22.83 3.11
N ARG A 5 -8.95 -22.18 4.01
CA ARG A 5 -10.39 -21.98 3.94
C ARG A 5 -10.79 -20.55 3.67
N VAL A 6 -9.99 -19.60 4.12
CA VAL A 6 -10.19 -18.15 3.95
C VAL A 6 -8.90 -17.47 3.54
N GLY A 7 -9.01 -16.37 2.81
CA GLY A 7 -7.88 -15.49 2.54
C GLY A 7 -7.46 -14.75 3.81
N ILE A 8 -6.19 -14.39 3.90
CA ILE A 8 -5.67 -13.43 4.87
C ILE A 8 -5.37 -12.16 4.08
N ASP A 9 -5.92 -11.03 4.52
CA ASP A 9 -5.70 -9.76 3.87
C ASP A 9 -4.29 -9.25 4.17
N MET A 10 -4.08 -8.77 5.38
CA MET A 10 -2.79 -8.30 5.86
C MET A 10 -2.67 -8.50 7.37
N ILE A 11 -1.46 -8.44 7.89
CA ILE A 11 -1.21 -8.38 9.33
C ILE A 11 -1.22 -6.90 9.69
N ALA A 12 -2.17 -6.49 10.55
CA ALA A 12 -2.23 -5.13 11.05
C ALA A 12 -1.12 -4.91 12.09
N GLY A 13 -0.41 -3.81 11.94
CA GLY A 13 0.54 -3.27 12.92
C GLY A 13 -0.06 -2.11 13.71
N PRO A 14 0.76 -1.37 14.46
CA PRO A 14 0.36 -0.08 15.01
C PRO A 14 -0.07 0.87 13.89
N THR A 15 -1.09 1.68 14.15
CA THR A 15 -1.47 2.74 13.20
C THR A 15 -0.36 3.77 13.09
N ASP A 16 -0.16 4.28 11.89
CA ASP A 16 0.81 5.34 11.61
C ASP A 16 0.19 6.46 10.76
N SER A 17 0.74 7.65 10.85
CA SER A 17 0.28 8.79 10.08
C SER A 17 1.42 9.74 9.73
N LEU A 18 1.45 10.20 8.49
CA LEU A 18 2.36 11.20 7.99
C LEU A 18 1.59 12.42 7.50
N ILE A 19 2.04 13.61 7.89
CA ILE A 19 1.54 14.87 7.36
C ILE A 19 2.61 15.54 6.52
N LEU A 20 2.27 15.83 5.27
CA LEU A 20 3.02 16.73 4.39
C LEU A 20 2.42 18.12 4.54
N ALA A 21 3.22 19.11 4.93
CA ALA A 21 2.75 20.48 5.12
C ALA A 21 3.79 21.48 4.62
N ASP A 22 3.36 22.48 3.85
CA ASP A 22 4.20 23.63 3.46
C ASP A 22 3.88 24.86 4.29
N GLY A 23 4.56 25.99 4.03
CA GLY A 23 4.36 27.23 4.76
C GLY A 23 2.96 27.87 4.64
N THR A 24 2.05 27.28 3.86
CA THR A 24 0.64 27.74 3.78
C THR A 24 -0.27 27.05 4.78
N ALA A 25 0.16 25.96 5.41
CA ALA A 25 -0.62 25.18 6.37
C ALA A 25 -0.83 25.94 7.70
N ASP A 26 -1.98 25.70 8.34
CA ASP A 26 -2.21 26.16 9.71
C ASP A 26 -1.49 25.23 10.71
N PRO A 27 -0.48 25.71 11.43
CA PRO A 27 0.27 24.88 12.37
C PRO A 27 -0.58 24.28 13.49
N MET A 28 -1.72 24.90 13.84
CA MET A 28 -2.63 24.35 14.84
C MET A 28 -3.38 23.14 14.29
N ILE A 29 -3.84 23.17 13.02
CA ILE A 29 -4.49 22.02 12.38
C ILE A 29 -3.52 20.87 12.25
N VAL A 30 -2.29 21.13 11.77
CA VAL A 30 -1.22 20.11 11.70
C VAL A 30 -0.97 19.47 13.07
N ALA A 31 -0.80 20.28 14.12
CA ALA A 31 -0.52 19.79 15.46
C ALA A 31 -1.67 18.94 16.03
N VAL A 32 -2.93 19.37 15.85
CA VAL A 32 -4.11 18.62 16.31
C VAL A 32 -4.25 17.28 15.57
N ASP A 33 -4.00 17.25 14.27
CA ASP A 33 -4.06 16.02 13.48
C ASP A 33 -2.98 15.02 13.92
N LEU A 34 -1.74 15.47 14.20
CA LEU A 34 -0.68 14.61 14.74
C LEU A 34 -1.05 14.04 16.12
N VAL A 35 -1.58 14.87 17.02
CA VAL A 35 -2.00 14.45 18.37
C VAL A 35 -3.17 13.48 18.29
N GLY A 36 -4.14 13.73 17.40
CA GLY A 36 -5.28 12.86 17.17
C GLY A 36 -4.90 11.45 16.70
N GLN A 37 -3.77 11.30 16.01
CA GLN A 37 -3.24 10.00 15.65
C GLN A 37 -2.37 9.39 16.76
N ALA A 38 -1.57 10.19 17.44
CA ALA A 38 -0.73 9.72 18.53
C ALA A 38 -1.52 9.10 19.71
N GLU A 39 -2.77 9.52 19.92
CA GLU A 39 -3.62 8.99 21.02
C GLU A 39 -4.05 7.54 20.84
N HIS A 40 -3.96 6.97 19.63
CA HIS A 40 -4.35 5.58 19.34
C HIS A 40 -3.56 4.54 20.11
N GLY A 41 -2.28 4.82 20.42
CA GLY A 41 -1.46 3.90 21.19
C GLY A 41 -0.06 4.44 21.44
N TYR A 42 0.57 3.96 22.49
CA TYR A 42 1.92 4.36 22.91
C TYR A 42 3.00 4.15 21.82
N ASN A 43 2.74 3.32 20.83
CA ASN A 43 3.64 2.96 19.74
C ASN A 43 3.08 3.31 18.36
N SER A 44 2.20 4.31 18.26
CA SER A 44 1.64 4.82 17.01
C SER A 44 2.55 5.91 16.44
N PRO A 45 3.34 5.65 15.37
CA PRO A 45 4.21 6.66 14.80
C PRO A 45 3.41 7.79 14.17
N VAL A 46 3.88 9.01 14.36
CA VAL A 46 3.37 10.21 13.71
C VAL A 46 4.51 11.03 13.15
N TRP A 47 4.41 11.46 11.90
CA TRP A 47 5.48 12.14 11.20
C TRP A 47 5.00 13.45 10.56
N LEU A 48 5.79 14.49 10.71
CA LEU A 48 5.64 15.74 9.96
C LEU A 48 6.79 15.85 8.98
N VAL A 49 6.48 16.00 7.71
CA VAL A 49 7.44 16.30 6.65
C VAL A 49 7.10 17.66 6.07
N THR A 50 8.04 18.60 6.10
CA THR A 50 7.81 19.99 5.68
C THR A 50 9.06 20.59 5.05
N ASP A 51 8.90 21.60 4.21
CA ASP A 51 9.96 22.47 3.70
C ASP A 51 10.01 23.83 4.42
N ASP A 52 9.13 24.02 5.41
CA ASP A 52 9.07 25.26 6.21
C ASP A 52 9.52 25.03 7.64
N GLN A 53 10.72 25.56 7.98
CA GLN A 53 11.27 25.45 9.32
C GLN A 53 10.40 26.14 10.39
N ALA A 54 9.77 27.28 10.07
CA ALA A 54 8.97 28.02 11.04
C ALA A 54 7.67 27.23 11.37
N LEU A 55 7.07 26.58 10.40
CA LEU A 55 5.96 25.65 10.60
C LEU A 55 6.38 24.50 11.52
N ALA A 56 7.50 23.84 11.22
CA ALA A 56 8.02 22.72 12.03
C ALA A 56 8.22 23.12 13.49
N GLU A 57 8.91 24.26 13.74
CA GLU A 57 9.16 24.78 15.08
C GLU A 57 7.84 25.09 15.81
N LYS A 58 6.87 25.69 15.10
CA LYS A 58 5.56 26.04 15.68
C LYS A 58 4.73 24.83 16.05
N VAL A 59 4.70 23.80 15.21
CA VAL A 59 4.03 22.52 15.48
C VAL A 59 4.64 21.86 16.72
N MET A 60 5.98 21.76 16.78
CA MET A 60 6.68 21.19 17.95
C MET A 60 6.39 21.97 19.26
N GLU A 61 6.17 23.29 19.18
CA GLU A 61 5.76 24.11 20.33
C GLU A 61 4.34 23.80 20.80
N LEU A 62 3.40 23.55 19.86
CA LEU A 62 1.98 23.37 20.14
C LEU A 62 1.65 21.96 20.68
N VAL A 63 2.25 20.93 20.13
CA VAL A 63 1.92 19.52 20.43
C VAL A 63 1.93 19.18 21.92
N PRO A 64 2.93 19.55 22.73
CA PRO A 64 2.92 19.21 24.15
C PRO A 64 1.71 19.74 24.92
N GLY A 65 1.27 20.97 24.63
CA GLY A 65 0.08 21.54 25.26
C GLY A 65 -1.21 20.82 24.86
N LEU A 66 -1.33 20.44 23.58
CA LEU A 66 -2.48 19.68 23.08
C LEU A 66 -2.55 18.28 23.68
N ILE A 67 -1.40 17.64 23.92
CA ILE A 67 -1.33 16.34 24.60
C ILE A 67 -1.81 16.46 26.06
N GLU A 68 -1.40 17.51 26.78
CA GLU A 68 -1.79 17.74 28.18
C GLU A 68 -3.31 17.94 28.34
N ASP A 69 -3.98 18.48 27.33
CA ASP A 69 -5.44 18.71 27.33
C ASP A 69 -6.26 17.42 27.09
N LEU A 70 -5.63 16.29 26.74
CA LEU A 70 -6.30 15.02 26.52
C LEU A 70 -6.71 14.33 27.83
N PRO A 71 -7.77 13.47 27.81
CA PRO A 71 -8.08 12.56 28.90
C PRO A 71 -6.89 11.64 29.26
N ASP A 72 -6.79 11.21 30.51
CA ASP A 72 -5.61 10.53 31.07
C ASP A 72 -5.03 9.42 30.19
N THR A 73 -5.84 8.45 29.76
CA THR A 73 -5.36 7.33 28.93
C THR A 73 -4.88 7.79 27.56
N ASN A 74 -5.60 8.71 26.93
CA ASN A 74 -5.23 9.26 25.61
C ASN A 74 -3.95 10.07 25.71
N ARG A 75 -3.83 10.86 26.79
CA ARG A 75 -2.64 11.67 27.09
C ARG A 75 -1.39 10.79 27.27
N GLU A 76 -1.48 9.69 28.06
CA GLU A 76 -0.37 8.76 28.26
C GLU A 76 0.09 8.13 26.95
N ASN A 77 -0.85 7.69 26.11
CA ASN A 77 -0.55 7.14 24.80
C ASN A 77 0.10 8.16 23.87
N ALA A 78 -0.53 9.33 23.71
CA ALA A 78 -0.03 10.39 22.84
C ALA A 78 1.35 10.90 23.27
N PHE A 79 1.57 11.04 24.58
CA PHE A 79 2.87 11.43 25.13
C PHE A 79 3.97 10.42 24.80
N ALA A 80 3.69 9.11 24.97
CA ALA A 80 4.65 8.06 24.68
C ALA A 80 4.93 7.97 23.18
N ALA A 81 3.89 8.03 22.34
CA ALA A 81 4.01 8.02 20.89
C ALA A 81 4.84 9.21 20.38
N TRP A 82 4.53 10.42 20.86
CA TRP A 82 5.25 11.63 20.48
C TRP A 82 6.72 11.60 20.91
N ARG A 83 7.00 11.15 22.13
CA ARG A 83 8.38 11.07 22.64
C ARG A 83 9.25 10.04 21.93
N ASP A 84 8.68 8.85 21.62
CA ASP A 84 9.46 7.68 21.23
C ASP A 84 9.40 7.36 19.73
N TYR A 85 8.36 7.84 19.02
CA TYR A 85 8.08 7.44 17.63
C TYR A 85 7.77 8.61 16.69
N ALA A 86 7.66 9.84 17.20
CA ALA A 86 7.42 11.00 16.33
C ALA A 86 8.72 11.46 15.67
N GLU A 87 8.59 11.89 14.41
CA GLU A 87 9.67 12.54 13.68
C GLU A 87 9.16 13.83 13.01
N VAL A 88 9.98 14.87 13.04
CA VAL A 88 9.75 16.10 12.29
C VAL A 88 10.92 16.26 11.31
N ILE A 89 10.61 16.15 10.04
CA ILE A 89 11.60 16.06 8.94
C ILE A 89 11.50 17.33 8.11
N LEU A 90 12.64 18.04 8.01
CA LEU A 90 12.77 19.23 7.18
C LEU A 90 13.41 18.83 5.84
N CYS A 91 12.74 19.12 4.75
CA CYS A 91 13.16 18.87 3.38
C CYS A 91 13.54 20.18 2.68
N ASP A 92 14.33 20.09 1.61
CA ASP A 92 14.73 21.25 0.83
C ASP A 92 13.64 21.75 -0.14
N ASN A 93 12.69 20.87 -0.52
CA ASN A 93 11.64 21.16 -1.50
C ASN A 93 10.54 20.10 -1.46
N ARG A 94 9.42 20.36 -2.17
CA ARG A 94 8.25 19.47 -2.23
C ARG A 94 8.55 18.12 -2.89
N GLU A 95 9.47 18.05 -3.83
CA GLU A 95 9.87 16.79 -4.48
C GLU A 95 10.56 15.85 -3.49
N GLU A 96 11.40 16.38 -2.62
CA GLU A 96 12.02 15.63 -1.54
C GLU A 96 10.98 15.22 -0.48
N MET A 97 10.04 16.10 -0.16
CA MET A 97 8.94 15.77 0.74
C MET A 97 8.11 14.59 0.20
N ALA A 98 7.77 14.59 -1.10
CA ALA A 98 7.01 13.51 -1.73
C ALA A 98 7.80 12.20 -1.72
N GLN A 99 9.10 12.24 -2.04
CA GLN A 99 9.96 11.06 -1.98
C GLN A 99 10.07 10.51 -0.55
N THR A 100 10.25 11.39 0.43
CA THR A 100 10.30 11.02 1.85
C THR A 100 9.01 10.33 2.27
N SER A 101 7.85 10.88 1.88
CA SER A 101 6.55 10.27 2.16
C SER A 101 6.42 8.88 1.54
N ASP A 102 6.81 8.71 0.28
CA ASP A 102 6.75 7.42 -0.40
C ASP A 102 7.71 6.39 0.22
N ASP A 103 8.87 6.82 0.73
CA ASP A 103 9.82 5.95 1.44
C ASP A 103 9.25 5.45 2.79
N TYR A 104 8.48 6.29 3.48
CA TYR A 104 7.77 5.90 4.72
C TYR A 104 6.56 5.00 4.43
N ALA A 105 5.91 5.19 3.28
CA ALA A 105 4.71 4.48 2.87
C ALA A 105 3.64 4.39 3.99
N PRO A 106 3.14 5.55 4.47
CA PRO A 106 2.29 5.60 5.65
C PRO A 106 0.93 4.96 5.43
N GLU A 107 0.33 4.50 6.51
CA GLU A 107 -1.08 4.10 6.55
C GLU A 107 -2.00 5.26 6.19
N HIS A 108 -1.80 6.39 6.88
CA HIS A 108 -2.55 7.62 6.66
C HIS A 108 -1.61 8.72 6.18
N LEU A 109 -1.91 9.30 5.04
CA LEU A 109 -1.16 10.42 4.48
C LEU A 109 -2.06 11.64 4.38
N THR A 110 -1.75 12.71 5.10
CA THR A 110 -2.43 13.99 5.01
C THR A 110 -1.54 15.01 4.31
N VAL A 111 -2.09 15.79 3.40
CA VAL A 111 -1.40 16.89 2.72
C VAL A 111 -2.08 18.20 3.07
N GLN A 112 -1.37 19.06 3.78
CA GLN A 112 -1.80 20.42 4.13
C GLN A 112 -0.83 21.41 3.47
N ALA A 113 -0.95 21.57 2.17
CA ALA A 113 -0.03 22.32 1.34
C ALA A 113 -0.76 22.97 0.17
N ALA A 114 -0.12 23.92 -0.49
CA ALA A 114 -0.59 24.47 -1.74
C ALA A 114 -0.56 23.41 -2.87
N ASP A 115 -1.32 23.64 -3.93
CA ASP A 115 -1.32 22.83 -5.16
C ASP A 115 -1.64 21.34 -4.90
N LEU A 116 -2.79 21.07 -4.28
CA LEU A 116 -3.21 19.70 -3.92
C LEU A 116 -3.26 18.73 -5.11
N ASP A 117 -3.51 19.21 -6.31
CA ASP A 117 -3.52 18.39 -7.53
C ASP A 117 -2.12 17.87 -7.86
N TRP A 118 -1.07 18.68 -7.64
CA TRP A 118 0.32 18.22 -7.81
C TRP A 118 0.64 17.06 -6.85
N TRP A 119 0.24 17.17 -5.59
CA TRP A 119 0.46 16.10 -4.60
C TRP A 119 -0.27 14.82 -4.97
N LEU A 120 -1.53 14.92 -5.43
CA LEU A 120 -2.30 13.77 -5.88
C LEU A 120 -1.62 13.02 -7.04
N GLU A 121 -0.94 13.75 -7.94
CA GLU A 121 -0.27 13.19 -9.11
C GLU A 121 1.13 12.61 -8.80
N ASN A 122 1.78 13.07 -7.71
CA ASN A 122 3.17 12.74 -7.41
C ASN A 122 3.38 11.85 -6.18
N LEU A 123 2.32 11.50 -5.45
CA LEU A 123 2.37 10.56 -4.32
C LEU A 123 1.85 9.19 -4.75
N SER A 124 2.50 8.12 -4.31
CA SER A 124 2.18 6.75 -4.75
C SER A 124 2.07 5.70 -3.63
N CYS A 125 2.74 5.91 -2.50
CA CYS A 125 2.83 4.94 -1.42
C CYS A 125 2.08 5.40 -0.17
N TYR A 126 0.76 5.15 -0.13
CA TYR A 126 -0.10 5.45 1.04
C TYR A 126 -1.28 4.47 1.14
N GLY A 127 -1.79 4.28 2.35
CA GLY A 127 -3.02 3.53 2.56
C GLY A 127 -4.26 4.36 2.23
N SER A 128 -4.34 5.57 2.78
CA SER A 128 -5.37 6.57 2.46
C SER A 128 -4.76 7.96 2.42
N LEU A 129 -5.17 8.76 1.42
CA LEU A 129 -4.70 10.12 1.20
C LEU A 129 -5.81 11.13 1.52
N PHE A 130 -5.48 12.13 2.33
CA PHE A 130 -6.33 13.23 2.74
C PHE A 130 -5.75 14.54 2.21
N LEU A 131 -6.46 15.24 1.35
CA LEU A 131 -5.98 16.43 0.65
C LEU A 131 -6.66 17.70 1.16
N GLY A 132 -5.87 18.61 1.72
CA GLY A 132 -6.31 19.90 2.24
C GLY A 132 -6.73 19.86 3.72
N GLU A 133 -6.85 21.03 4.30
CA GLU A 133 -7.23 21.23 5.69
C GLU A 133 -8.71 20.90 5.98
N GLU A 134 -9.55 20.80 4.94
CA GLU A 134 -10.98 20.50 5.05
C GLU A 134 -11.25 19.01 5.30
N THR A 135 -10.22 18.17 5.31
CA THR A 135 -10.33 16.75 5.61
C THR A 135 -9.27 16.32 6.62
N THR A 136 -9.52 15.21 7.30
CA THR A 136 -8.59 14.62 8.27
C THR A 136 -8.81 13.12 8.36
N VAL A 137 -7.85 12.41 8.92
CA VAL A 137 -7.92 10.95 9.16
C VAL A 137 -9.18 10.57 9.91
N ALA A 138 -9.56 11.32 10.94
CA ALA A 138 -10.76 11.06 11.73
C ALA A 138 -12.06 11.08 10.89
N PHE A 139 -12.12 11.86 9.82
CA PHE A 139 -13.27 11.83 8.90
C PHE A 139 -13.31 10.53 8.11
N GLY A 140 -12.16 10.07 7.62
CA GLY A 140 -12.02 8.80 6.91
C GLY A 140 -12.43 7.60 7.76
N ASP A 141 -12.01 7.59 9.02
CA ASP A 141 -12.31 6.52 9.98
C ASP A 141 -13.78 6.46 10.40
N LYS A 142 -14.47 7.58 10.39
CA LYS A 142 -15.80 7.67 11.03
C LYS A 142 -16.94 7.91 10.05
N ALA A 143 -16.80 8.84 9.08
CA ALA A 143 -17.98 9.39 8.42
C ALA A 143 -17.87 9.61 6.91
N SER A 144 -16.69 9.71 6.32
CA SER A 144 -16.55 10.00 4.87
C SER A 144 -16.79 8.78 3.97
N GLY A 145 -16.86 7.57 4.55
CA GLY A 145 -17.27 6.35 3.83
C GLY A 145 -16.17 5.65 3.04
N THR A 146 -14.94 6.15 3.08
CA THR A 146 -13.77 5.47 2.52
C THR A 146 -13.39 4.23 3.33
N ASN A 147 -12.63 3.31 2.71
CA ASN A 147 -12.06 2.19 3.47
C ASN A 147 -11.09 2.70 4.53
N HIS A 148 -11.24 2.24 5.78
CA HIS A 148 -10.35 2.55 6.90
C HIS A 148 -9.57 1.33 7.43
N VAL A 149 -9.64 0.19 6.74
CA VAL A 149 -8.81 -0.99 7.03
C VAL A 149 -7.59 -0.92 6.12
N LEU A 150 -6.58 -0.22 6.57
CA LEU A 150 -5.47 0.28 5.78
C LEU A 150 -4.17 -0.48 6.08
N PRO A 151 -3.17 -0.41 5.19
CA PRO A 151 -1.89 -1.07 5.38
C PRO A 151 -1.01 -0.28 6.34
N THR A 152 -0.48 -0.93 7.36
CA THR A 152 0.44 -0.35 8.35
C THR A 152 1.88 -0.80 8.10
N SER A 153 2.82 -0.15 8.77
CA SER A 153 4.23 -0.57 8.80
C SER A 153 4.86 -0.69 7.40
N GLY A 154 4.61 0.28 6.54
CA GLY A 154 5.16 0.34 5.19
C GLY A 154 4.50 -0.60 4.18
N ALA A 155 3.42 -1.31 4.53
CA ALA A 155 2.71 -2.18 3.60
C ALA A 155 2.00 -1.40 2.48
N ALA A 156 1.87 -0.09 2.61
CA ALA A 156 1.34 0.79 1.56
C ALA A 156 2.20 0.81 0.28
N ASN A 157 3.43 0.30 0.33
CA ASN A 157 4.27 0.06 -0.85
C ASN A 157 3.66 -0.93 -1.86
N TYR A 158 2.74 -1.81 -1.44
CA TYR A 158 2.20 -2.85 -2.34
C TYR A 158 0.68 -3.05 -2.24
N THR A 159 0.00 -2.43 -1.28
CA THR A 159 -1.44 -2.59 -1.10
C THR A 159 -2.09 -1.33 -0.52
N GLY A 160 -3.30 -1.00 -0.95
CA GLY A 160 -4.12 0.06 -0.35
C GLY A 160 -5.07 -0.45 0.75
N GLY A 161 -4.85 -1.68 1.26
CA GLY A 161 -5.68 -2.27 2.31
C GLY A 161 -6.89 -3.04 1.81
N LEU A 162 -7.95 -3.07 2.61
CA LEU A 162 -9.15 -3.83 2.31
C LEU A 162 -9.85 -3.29 1.05
N SER A 163 -10.17 -4.20 0.14
CA SER A 163 -10.84 -3.86 -1.12
C SER A 163 -11.80 -4.97 -1.55
N VAL A 164 -12.64 -4.68 -2.52
CA VAL A 164 -13.56 -5.69 -3.12
C VAL A 164 -12.80 -6.91 -3.64
N HIS A 165 -11.59 -6.73 -4.17
CA HIS A 165 -10.77 -7.83 -4.67
C HIS A 165 -10.42 -8.87 -3.60
N LYS A 166 -10.36 -8.48 -2.33
CA LYS A 166 -10.07 -9.41 -1.21
C LYS A 166 -11.18 -10.44 -0.98
N TYR A 167 -12.40 -10.11 -1.42
CA TYR A 167 -13.57 -11.00 -1.35
C TYR A 167 -13.81 -11.78 -2.65
N MET A 168 -13.00 -11.55 -3.69
CA MET A 168 -13.11 -12.20 -4.99
C MET A 168 -12.09 -13.33 -5.11
N LYS A 169 -12.57 -14.49 -5.57
CA LYS A 169 -11.69 -15.58 -5.99
C LYS A 169 -11.38 -15.43 -7.46
N ILE A 170 -10.12 -15.13 -7.77
CA ILE A 170 -9.64 -15.07 -9.16
C ILE A 170 -9.25 -16.48 -9.57
N VAL A 171 -9.86 -16.95 -10.64
CA VAL A 171 -9.57 -18.27 -11.24
C VAL A 171 -9.27 -18.10 -12.72
N THR A 172 -8.47 -19.02 -13.26
CA THR A 172 -8.19 -19.09 -14.68
C THR A 172 -8.95 -20.26 -15.31
N TRP A 173 -9.31 -20.14 -16.58
CA TRP A 173 -9.85 -21.24 -17.39
C TRP A 173 -9.21 -21.17 -18.79
N GLN A 174 -9.14 -22.33 -19.45
CA GLN A 174 -8.61 -22.44 -20.79
C GLN A 174 -9.53 -23.30 -21.67
N ARG A 175 -9.74 -22.83 -22.90
CA ARG A 175 -10.40 -23.56 -23.97
C ARG A 175 -9.66 -23.25 -25.26
N ALA A 176 -9.18 -24.27 -25.95
CA ALA A 176 -8.50 -24.12 -27.24
C ALA A 176 -9.37 -24.71 -28.37
N THR A 177 -9.28 -24.12 -29.55
CA THR A 177 -9.71 -24.79 -30.79
C THR A 177 -8.68 -25.85 -31.17
N ARG A 178 -9.05 -26.75 -32.05
CA ARG A 178 -8.13 -27.78 -32.59
C ARG A 178 -6.87 -27.13 -33.18
N GLU A 179 -7.09 -26.15 -34.05
CA GLU A 179 -6.01 -25.44 -34.76
C GLU A 179 -5.15 -24.64 -33.76
N GLY A 180 -5.76 -23.96 -32.81
CA GLY A 180 -5.06 -23.19 -31.78
C GLY A 180 -4.25 -24.06 -30.81
N ALA A 181 -4.69 -25.29 -30.58
CA ALA A 181 -3.95 -26.24 -29.73
C ALA A 181 -2.66 -26.76 -30.36
N ARG A 182 -2.54 -26.74 -31.68
CA ARG A 182 -1.37 -27.29 -32.41
C ARG A 182 -0.06 -26.64 -31.97
N PRO A 183 0.16 -25.34 -32.18
CA PRO A 183 1.43 -24.71 -31.80
C PRO A 183 1.70 -24.78 -30.30
N ILE A 184 0.65 -24.77 -29.48
CA ILE A 184 0.77 -24.90 -28.01
C ILE A 184 1.31 -26.31 -27.67
N ALA A 185 0.76 -27.35 -28.28
CA ALA A 185 1.18 -28.73 -28.03
C ALA A 185 2.62 -28.99 -28.48
N GLU A 186 3.03 -28.48 -29.66
CA GLU A 186 4.41 -28.56 -30.12
C GLU A 186 5.40 -27.90 -29.13
N ALA A 187 5.10 -26.65 -28.70
CA ALA A 187 5.91 -25.94 -27.73
C ALA A 187 5.94 -26.66 -26.37
N THR A 188 4.78 -27.14 -25.91
CA THR A 188 4.67 -27.87 -24.64
C THR A 188 5.52 -29.13 -24.64
N ALA A 189 5.48 -29.92 -25.70
CA ALA A 189 6.27 -31.15 -25.81
C ALA A 189 7.78 -30.87 -25.71
N ARG A 190 8.25 -29.83 -26.41
CA ARG A 190 9.67 -29.44 -26.40
C ARG A 190 10.14 -28.91 -25.07
N ILE A 191 9.39 -27.94 -24.50
CA ILE A 191 9.71 -27.33 -23.20
C ILE A 191 9.71 -28.41 -22.11
N SER A 192 8.69 -29.28 -22.09
CA SER A 192 8.61 -30.33 -21.09
C SER A 192 9.79 -31.29 -21.15
N ARG A 193 10.29 -31.62 -22.36
CA ARG A 193 11.49 -32.46 -22.51
C ARG A 193 12.76 -31.73 -22.07
N LEU A 194 12.88 -30.43 -22.35
CA LEU A 194 14.00 -29.63 -21.84
C LEU A 194 14.06 -29.63 -20.31
N GLU A 195 12.86 -29.62 -19.67
CA GLU A 195 12.71 -29.67 -18.20
C GLU A 195 12.81 -31.10 -17.63
N GLY A 196 12.97 -32.14 -18.48
CA GLY A 196 12.98 -33.53 -18.04
C GLY A 196 11.60 -34.09 -17.66
N MET A 197 10.51 -33.40 -18.04
CA MET A 197 9.12 -33.74 -17.69
C MET A 197 8.44 -34.55 -18.80
N GLU A 198 8.90 -35.78 -19.06
CA GLU A 198 8.41 -36.61 -20.16
C GLU A 198 6.91 -36.93 -20.08
N GLY A 199 6.36 -37.09 -18.87
CA GLY A 199 4.92 -37.27 -18.70
C GLY A 199 4.09 -36.08 -19.21
N HIS A 200 4.56 -34.84 -18.99
CA HIS A 200 3.95 -33.63 -19.55
C HIS A 200 4.10 -33.61 -21.10
N ALA A 201 5.29 -33.90 -21.61
CA ALA A 201 5.51 -33.98 -23.07
C ALA A 201 4.52 -34.93 -23.73
N ARG A 202 4.32 -36.11 -23.18
CA ARG A 202 3.38 -37.11 -23.73
C ARG A 202 1.94 -36.64 -23.77
N THR A 203 1.54 -35.73 -22.87
CA THR A 203 0.18 -35.15 -22.97
C THR A 203 -0.01 -34.34 -24.24
N ALA A 204 1.03 -33.67 -24.71
CA ALA A 204 1.04 -32.97 -25.99
C ALA A 204 1.12 -33.94 -27.19
N ASP A 205 2.03 -34.92 -27.14
CA ASP A 205 2.25 -35.90 -28.21
C ASP A 205 0.92 -36.59 -28.58
N VAL A 206 0.20 -37.11 -27.61
CA VAL A 206 -1.08 -37.84 -27.87
C VAL A 206 -2.16 -36.94 -28.46
N ARG A 207 -2.14 -35.66 -28.16
CA ARG A 207 -3.08 -34.68 -28.71
C ARG A 207 -2.72 -34.37 -30.17
N LEU A 208 -1.45 -34.17 -30.48
CA LEU A 208 -0.96 -33.97 -31.84
C LEU A 208 -1.27 -35.19 -32.69
N ALA A 209 -0.94 -36.40 -32.22
CA ALA A 209 -1.24 -37.63 -32.93
C ALA A 209 -2.75 -37.84 -33.18
N LYS A 210 -3.60 -37.47 -32.20
CA LYS A 210 -5.05 -37.62 -32.33
C LYS A 210 -5.67 -36.60 -33.28
N PHE A 211 -5.25 -35.34 -33.20
CA PHE A 211 -5.91 -34.25 -33.92
C PHE A 211 -5.28 -33.95 -35.27
N PHE A 212 -4.02 -34.37 -35.49
CA PHE A 212 -3.25 -34.14 -36.71
C PHE A 212 -2.51 -35.42 -37.12
N PRO A 213 -3.24 -36.54 -37.39
CA PRO A 213 -2.64 -37.85 -37.61
C PRO A 213 -1.77 -37.96 -38.89
N ASP A 214 -2.03 -37.04 -39.84
CA ASP A 214 -1.30 -37.03 -41.12
C ASP A 214 -0.06 -36.13 -41.11
N GLU A 215 0.21 -35.47 -39.97
CA GLU A 215 1.34 -34.55 -39.82
C GLU A 215 2.45 -35.17 -38.98
N LYS A 216 3.69 -34.76 -39.30
CA LYS A 216 4.87 -35.14 -38.53
C LYS A 216 5.40 -33.92 -37.75
N PHE A 217 5.66 -34.13 -36.50
CA PHE A 217 6.16 -33.10 -35.61
C PHE A 217 7.55 -33.49 -35.09
N ASP A 218 8.48 -32.53 -35.10
CA ASP A 218 9.71 -32.66 -34.32
C ASP A 218 9.45 -32.16 -32.90
N LEU A 219 9.29 -33.10 -31.98
CA LEU A 219 8.96 -32.86 -30.59
C LEU A 219 10.14 -33.08 -29.63
N THR A 220 11.34 -33.15 -30.17
CA THR A 220 12.57 -33.28 -29.38
C THR A 220 12.91 -31.97 -28.67
N ALA A 221 13.73 -32.06 -27.61
CA ALA A 221 14.15 -30.87 -26.84
C ALA A 221 14.99 -29.88 -27.70
N ASN A 222 15.59 -30.34 -28.79
CA ASN A 222 16.48 -29.58 -29.66
C ASN A 222 15.88 -29.25 -31.04
N GLY A 223 14.60 -29.51 -31.23
CA GLY A 223 13.88 -29.32 -32.50
C GLY A 223 13.33 -27.89 -32.70
#